data_f558d3a4b6e46eb3119fe74d4ede3839
#
_entry.id   f558d3a4b6e46eb3119fe74d4ede3839
#
_cell.length_a   1.000
_cell.length_b   1.000
_cell.length_c   1.000
_cell.angle_alpha   90.00
_cell.angle_beta   90.00
_cell.angle_gamma   90.00
#
_symmetry.space_group_name_H-M   'P 1'
#
loop_
_entity.id
_entity.type
_entity.pdbx_description
1 polymer ?
#
loop_
_entity_poly.entity_id
_entity_poly.type
_entity_poly.pdbx_seq_one_letter_code
_entity_poly.pdbx_strand_id
1 'polypeptide(L)'
;MSECESNQYVGIKTMKQIIRVIFLLILAVFLSCEKQGYIVNCSDCTTVEPSKTDLEVKLDDRYYLNSVKIDVYEGNLEDNVLYNSFSASVKNTTISVTINKMYTVTATYYISNNYYIAVDSATPGVKYEKNQCNNPCYFIYDRKIDLRIKHF
;
A
#
# COMPACT_ATOMS: atom_id res chain seq x y z
N MET A 1 27.37 -33.20 -57.19
CA MET A 1 26.12 -32.94 -56.50
C MET A 1 26.34 -33.18 -55.01
N SER A 2 27.02 -32.29 -54.30
CA SER A 2 27.20 -32.39 -52.84
C SER A 2 27.73 -31.09 -52.21
N GLU A 3 27.03 -29.97 -52.39
CA GLU A 3 27.42 -28.69 -51.74
C GLU A 3 26.25 -27.87 -51.17
N CYS A 4 25.05 -28.44 -51.05
CA CYS A 4 23.87 -27.69 -50.61
C CYS A 4 23.39 -28.01 -49.18
N GLU A 5 24.00 -28.97 -48.45
CA GLU A 5 23.49 -29.37 -47.10
C GLU A 5 24.24 -28.75 -45.92
N SER A 6 25.44 -28.16 -46.10
CA SER A 6 26.24 -27.67 -44.98
C SER A 6 25.82 -26.27 -44.49
N ASN A 7 25.17 -25.45 -45.30
CA ASN A 7 24.84 -24.07 -44.95
C ASN A 7 23.55 -23.94 -44.10
N GLN A 8 22.63 -24.90 -44.19
CA GLN A 8 21.39 -24.87 -43.40
C GLN A 8 21.60 -25.25 -41.92
N TYR A 9 22.61 -26.12 -41.66
CA TYR A 9 22.92 -26.61 -40.30
C TYR A 9 23.63 -25.56 -39.43
N VAL A 10 24.42 -24.68 -40.03
CA VAL A 10 25.13 -23.59 -39.35
C VAL A 10 24.14 -22.48 -38.90
N GLY A 11 23.14 -22.15 -39.72
CA GLY A 11 22.13 -21.14 -39.39
C GLY A 11 21.21 -21.54 -38.20
N ILE A 12 20.90 -22.83 -38.05
CA ILE A 12 20.07 -23.33 -36.96
C ILE A 12 20.80 -23.32 -35.62
N LYS A 13 22.12 -23.61 -35.61
CA LYS A 13 22.93 -23.56 -34.38
C LYS A 13 23.10 -22.13 -33.87
N THR A 14 23.34 -21.15 -34.75
CA THR A 14 23.48 -19.76 -34.38
C THR A 14 22.15 -19.17 -33.89
N MET A 15 21.03 -19.50 -34.52
CA MET A 15 19.71 -19.09 -34.11
C MET A 15 19.32 -19.60 -32.69
N LYS A 16 19.63 -20.88 -32.41
CA LYS A 16 19.44 -21.46 -31.07
C LYS A 16 20.30 -20.80 -30.00
N GLN A 17 21.53 -20.40 -30.33
CA GLN A 17 22.39 -19.65 -29.41
C GLN A 17 21.86 -18.24 -29.14
N ILE A 18 21.39 -17.53 -30.15
CA ILE A 18 20.80 -16.19 -30.04
C ILE A 18 19.54 -16.25 -29.13
N ILE A 19 18.67 -17.24 -29.35
CA ILE A 19 17.46 -17.42 -28.52
C ILE A 19 17.84 -17.67 -27.05
N ARG A 20 18.86 -18.47 -26.77
CA ARG A 20 19.33 -18.71 -25.39
C ARG A 20 19.88 -17.44 -24.74
N VAL A 21 20.64 -16.64 -25.46
CA VAL A 21 21.17 -15.37 -24.94
C VAL A 21 20.05 -14.38 -24.66
N ILE A 22 19.07 -14.27 -25.57
CA ILE A 22 17.90 -13.40 -25.36
C ILE A 22 17.09 -13.89 -24.14
N PHE A 23 16.88 -15.20 -23.99
CA PHE A 23 16.17 -15.76 -22.85
C PHE A 23 16.89 -15.48 -21.51
N LEU A 24 18.23 -15.60 -21.48
CA LEU A 24 19.04 -15.25 -20.30
C LEU A 24 18.98 -13.75 -19.96
N LEU A 25 19.00 -12.87 -20.97
CA LEU A 25 18.84 -11.44 -20.77
C LEU A 25 17.47 -11.07 -20.22
N ILE A 26 16.42 -11.69 -20.73
CA ILE A 26 15.05 -11.50 -20.21
C ILE A 26 14.96 -12.00 -18.76
N LEU A 27 15.55 -13.15 -18.45
CA LEU A 27 15.58 -13.69 -17.08
C LEU A 27 16.32 -12.75 -16.11
N ALA A 28 17.42 -12.13 -16.55
CA ALA A 28 18.18 -11.17 -15.74
C ALA A 28 17.38 -9.90 -15.43
N VAL A 29 16.53 -9.45 -16.34
CA VAL A 29 15.64 -8.29 -16.13
C VAL A 29 14.57 -8.60 -15.07
N PHE A 30 14.03 -9.83 -15.05
CA PHE A 30 13.05 -10.24 -14.03
C PHE A 30 13.66 -10.46 -12.64
N LEU A 31 14.97 -10.69 -12.53
CA LEU A 31 15.68 -10.83 -11.25
C LEU A 31 16.15 -9.49 -10.67
N SER A 32 16.04 -8.39 -11.42
CA SER A 32 16.27 -7.04 -10.94
C SER A 32 15.08 -6.59 -10.08
N CYS A 33 14.88 -7.25 -8.95
CA CYS A 33 13.99 -6.78 -7.90
C CYS A 33 14.72 -5.64 -7.18
N GLU A 34 14.64 -4.42 -7.72
CA GLU A 34 15.04 -3.23 -6.98
C GLU A 34 14.15 -3.16 -5.72
N LYS A 35 14.79 -3.23 -4.57
CA LYS A 35 14.15 -2.83 -3.32
C LYS A 35 13.67 -1.41 -3.54
N GLN A 36 12.36 -1.22 -3.69
CA GLN A 36 11.79 0.12 -3.71
C GLN A 36 12.21 0.83 -2.42
N GLY A 37 13.24 1.66 -2.52
CA GLY A 37 13.68 2.51 -1.43
C GLY A 37 12.55 3.51 -1.15
N TYR A 38 12.01 3.49 0.06
CA TYR A 38 11.11 4.55 0.48
C TYR A 38 11.88 5.87 0.49
N ILE A 39 11.39 6.85 -0.25
CA ILE A 39 11.89 8.22 -0.13
C ILE A 39 11.31 8.76 1.18
N VAL A 40 12.18 8.96 2.16
CA VAL A 40 11.78 9.49 3.47
C VAL A 40 11.75 11.00 3.42
N ASN A 41 10.63 11.59 3.82
CA ASN A 41 10.56 13.02 4.07
C ASN A 41 11.14 13.30 5.46
N CYS A 42 12.32 13.90 5.53
CA CYS A 42 13.03 14.13 6.78
C CYS A 42 12.29 15.07 7.75
N SER A 43 11.30 15.82 7.29
CA SER A 43 10.43 16.64 8.17
C SER A 43 9.46 15.81 9.01
N ASP A 44 9.17 14.58 8.57
CA ASP A 44 8.22 13.68 9.25
C ASP A 44 8.94 12.68 10.20
N CYS A 45 10.25 12.89 10.40
CA CYS A 45 11.08 12.04 11.25
C CYS A 45 10.96 12.39 12.74
N THR A 46 10.99 11.35 13.57
CA THR A 46 11.15 11.49 15.02
C THR A 46 12.48 10.87 15.45
N THR A 47 13.14 11.47 16.46
CA THR A 47 14.40 10.95 17.01
C THR A 47 14.18 9.77 17.96
N VAL A 48 12.97 9.62 18.48
CA VAL A 48 12.55 8.55 19.39
C VAL A 48 11.55 7.68 18.67
N GLU A 49 11.67 6.37 18.81
CA GLU A 49 10.73 5.42 18.23
C GLU A 49 9.32 5.64 18.79
N PRO A 50 8.33 5.95 17.92
CA PRO A 50 6.97 6.17 18.38
C PRO A 50 6.29 4.85 18.69
N SER A 51 5.45 4.80 19.71
CA SER A 51 4.60 3.65 20.05
C SER A 51 3.16 3.82 19.56
N LYS A 52 2.76 5.04 19.20
CA LYS A 52 1.44 5.39 18.70
C LYS A 52 1.55 6.30 17.48
N THR A 53 0.49 6.31 16.68
CA THR A 53 0.34 7.22 15.53
C THR A 53 -1.12 7.55 15.30
N ASP A 54 -1.37 8.56 14.47
CA ASP A 54 -2.69 8.88 14.00
C ASP A 54 -2.94 8.23 12.62
N LEU A 55 -3.99 7.42 12.53
CA LEU A 55 -4.57 7.01 11.25
C LEU A 55 -5.28 8.20 10.62
N GLU A 56 -4.93 8.53 9.39
CA GLU A 56 -5.55 9.57 8.59
C GLU A 56 -6.73 8.98 7.81
N VAL A 57 -7.95 9.23 8.27
CA VAL A 57 -9.17 8.71 7.66
C VAL A 57 -9.77 9.74 6.72
N LYS A 58 -9.95 9.37 5.46
CA LYS A 58 -10.55 10.20 4.43
C LYS A 58 -11.96 9.73 4.11
N LEU A 59 -12.96 10.61 4.29
CA LEU A 59 -14.36 10.39 3.99
C LEU A 59 -14.74 10.95 2.63
N ASP A 60 -15.87 10.51 2.09
CA ASP A 60 -16.41 11.01 0.83
C ASP A 60 -16.87 12.46 0.98
N ASP A 61 -16.37 13.34 0.11
CA ASP A 61 -16.62 14.79 0.16
C ASP A 61 -18.03 15.19 -0.27
N ARG A 62 -18.83 14.25 -0.78
CA ARG A 62 -20.24 14.47 -1.14
C ARG A 62 -21.20 14.21 0.03
N TYR A 63 -20.79 13.38 0.98
CA TYR A 63 -21.73 12.81 1.98
C TYR A 63 -21.31 13.02 3.44
N TYR A 64 -20.11 13.51 3.75
CA TYR A 64 -19.62 13.65 5.13
C TYR A 64 -20.48 14.61 5.99
N LEU A 65 -21.14 15.58 5.37
CA LEU A 65 -22.01 16.54 6.11
C LEU A 65 -23.21 15.88 6.79
N ASN A 66 -23.60 14.67 6.40
CA ASN A 66 -24.71 13.91 6.98
C ASN A 66 -24.32 13.10 8.22
N SER A 67 -23.19 13.42 8.86
CA SER A 67 -22.72 12.68 10.05
C SER A 67 -22.49 11.19 9.79
N VAL A 68 -21.34 10.87 9.23
CA VAL A 68 -20.93 9.50 8.89
C VAL A 68 -20.52 8.76 10.16
N LYS A 69 -21.14 7.60 10.44
CA LYS A 69 -20.71 6.72 11.53
C LYS A 69 -19.44 6.00 11.13
N ILE A 70 -18.44 6.03 12.01
CA ILE A 70 -17.14 5.38 11.82
C ILE A 70 -16.96 4.36 12.94
N ASP A 71 -16.74 3.10 12.57
CA ASP A 71 -16.37 2.04 13.50
C ASP A 71 -14.95 1.57 13.16
N VAL A 72 -14.11 1.45 14.18
CA VAL A 72 -12.70 1.03 14.08
C VAL A 72 -12.54 -0.29 14.81
N TYR A 73 -12.00 -1.28 14.13
CA TYR A 73 -11.74 -2.61 14.66
C TYR A 73 -10.24 -2.87 14.74
N GLU A 74 -9.78 -3.52 15.78
CA GLU A 74 -8.43 -4.05 15.86
C GLU A 74 -8.40 -5.41 15.17
N GLY A 75 -7.56 -5.59 14.16
CA GLY A 75 -7.51 -6.78 13.31
C GLY A 75 -8.49 -6.74 12.13
N ASN A 76 -8.95 -7.92 11.71
CA ASN A 76 -9.92 -8.05 10.62
C ASN A 76 -11.32 -7.72 11.10
N LEU A 77 -12.19 -7.33 10.17
CA LEU A 77 -13.59 -7.02 10.48
C LEU A 77 -14.33 -8.23 11.07
N GLU A 78 -14.01 -9.43 10.59
CA GLU A 78 -14.60 -10.70 11.01
C GLU A 78 -14.31 -11.05 12.47
N ASP A 79 -13.19 -10.57 13.01
CA ASP A 79 -12.81 -10.77 14.42
C ASP A 79 -13.70 -9.98 15.38
N ASN A 80 -14.39 -8.95 14.85
CA ASN A 80 -15.35 -8.09 15.56
C ASN A 80 -14.82 -7.48 16.88
N VAL A 81 -13.51 -7.17 16.92
CA VAL A 81 -12.87 -6.52 18.07
C VAL A 81 -12.99 -5.02 17.91
N LEU A 82 -14.06 -4.43 18.39
CA LEU A 82 -14.31 -3.00 18.30
C LEU A 82 -13.29 -2.22 19.17
N TYR A 83 -12.48 -1.38 18.52
CA TYR A 83 -11.51 -0.51 19.16
C TYR A 83 -12.10 0.86 19.51
N ASN A 84 -12.86 1.47 18.58
CA ASN A 84 -13.48 2.77 18.75
C ASN A 84 -14.70 2.93 17.83
N SER A 85 -15.67 3.77 18.23
CA SER A 85 -16.84 4.11 17.42
C SER A 85 -17.22 5.56 17.66
N PHE A 86 -17.38 6.34 16.59
CA PHE A 86 -17.75 7.75 16.65
C PHE A 86 -18.42 8.20 15.35
N SER A 87 -18.93 9.44 15.33
CA SER A 87 -19.48 10.05 14.13
C SER A 87 -18.65 11.27 13.71
N ALA A 88 -18.44 11.44 12.41
CA ALA A 88 -17.71 12.54 11.85
C ALA A 88 -18.52 13.28 10.78
N SER A 89 -18.45 14.61 10.81
CA SER A 89 -19.06 15.50 9.81
C SER A 89 -17.98 16.35 9.13
N VAL A 90 -16.79 15.74 8.89
CA VAL A 90 -15.63 16.37 8.28
C VAL A 90 -15.04 15.47 7.22
N LYS A 91 -14.40 16.03 6.20
CA LYS A 91 -13.80 15.30 5.08
C LYS A 91 -12.64 14.40 5.52
N ASN A 92 -11.85 14.88 6.46
CA ASN A 92 -10.69 14.14 6.99
C ASN A 92 -10.77 14.14 8.51
N THR A 93 -10.51 13.00 9.12
CA THR A 93 -10.43 12.84 10.57
C THR A 93 -9.24 12.00 10.93
N THR A 94 -8.83 12.00 12.18
CA THR A 94 -7.71 11.18 12.67
C THR A 94 -8.13 10.34 13.86
N ILE A 95 -7.47 9.20 14.00
CA ILE A 95 -7.73 8.23 15.08
C ILE A 95 -6.38 7.78 15.63
N SER A 96 -6.13 8.04 16.91
CA SER A 96 -4.87 7.60 17.54
C SER A 96 -4.89 6.11 17.82
N VAL A 97 -3.87 5.42 17.30
CA VAL A 97 -3.73 3.95 17.36
C VAL A 97 -2.33 3.52 17.76
N THR A 98 -2.18 2.28 18.21
CA THR A 98 -0.87 1.66 18.50
C THR A 98 -0.23 1.18 17.21
N ILE A 99 1.06 1.41 17.05
CA ILE A 99 1.85 0.95 15.90
C ILE A 99 2.00 -0.58 15.91
N ASN A 100 2.25 -1.16 14.74
CA ASN A 100 2.43 -2.60 14.51
C ASN A 100 1.18 -3.46 14.82
N LYS A 101 0.00 -2.84 14.75
CA LYS A 101 -1.29 -3.53 14.79
C LYS A 101 -2.10 -3.17 13.55
N MET A 102 -2.84 -4.14 13.03
CA MET A 102 -3.78 -3.93 11.95
C MET A 102 -5.06 -3.29 12.49
N TYR A 103 -5.59 -2.33 11.77
CA TYR A 103 -6.89 -1.72 12.04
C TYR A 103 -7.74 -1.73 10.78
N THR A 104 -8.95 -2.24 10.91
CA THR A 104 -9.99 -2.15 9.88
C THR A 104 -10.98 -1.08 10.27
N VAL A 105 -11.23 -0.15 9.37
CA VAL A 105 -12.14 0.98 9.61
C VAL A 105 -13.30 0.92 8.64
N THR A 106 -14.50 1.09 9.16
CA THR A 106 -15.73 1.18 8.36
C THR A 106 -16.34 2.55 8.46
N ALA A 107 -16.92 3.05 7.37
CA ALA A 107 -17.74 4.25 7.34
C ALA A 107 -19.13 3.92 6.82
N THR A 108 -20.15 4.22 7.59
CA THR A 108 -21.55 4.00 7.21
C THR A 108 -22.16 5.30 6.73
N TYR A 109 -22.49 5.35 5.45
CA TYR A 109 -23.15 6.46 4.77
C TYR A 109 -24.64 6.17 4.59
N TYR A 110 -25.48 7.19 4.81
CA TYR A 110 -26.89 7.14 4.50
C TYR A 110 -27.22 8.02 3.30
N ILE A 111 -27.56 7.38 2.16
CA ILE A 111 -27.74 8.06 0.88
C ILE A 111 -29.01 7.55 0.22
N SER A 112 -29.93 8.46 -0.14
CA SER A 112 -31.18 8.10 -0.84
C SER A 112 -31.93 6.93 -0.21
N ASN A 113 -32.14 6.97 1.10
CA ASN A 113 -32.81 5.95 1.90
C ASN A 113 -32.08 4.57 1.97
N ASN A 114 -30.82 4.49 1.58
CA ASN A 114 -30.00 3.28 1.65
C ASN A 114 -28.75 3.50 2.51
N TYR A 115 -28.28 2.43 3.14
CA TYR A 115 -27.01 2.41 3.83
C TYR A 115 -25.91 1.83 2.95
N TYR A 116 -24.78 2.52 2.90
CA TYR A 116 -23.59 2.09 2.20
C TYR A 116 -22.42 2.05 3.18
N ILE A 117 -21.69 0.95 3.19
CA ILE A 117 -20.54 0.77 4.07
C ILE A 117 -19.28 0.74 3.23
N ALA A 118 -18.41 1.72 3.44
CA ALA A 118 -17.05 1.68 2.92
C ALA A 118 -16.14 1.03 3.98
N VAL A 119 -15.20 0.22 3.53
CA VAL A 119 -14.26 -0.50 4.39
C VAL A 119 -12.85 -0.33 3.83
N ASP A 120 -11.90 -0.04 4.70
CA ASP A 120 -10.48 -0.02 4.37
C ASP A 120 -9.66 -0.40 5.61
N SER A 121 -8.42 -0.83 5.42
CA SER A 121 -7.56 -1.27 6.50
C SER A 121 -6.13 -0.75 6.34
N ALA A 122 -5.44 -0.57 7.48
CA ALA A 122 -4.03 -0.20 7.52
C ALA A 122 -3.32 -0.90 8.68
N THR A 123 -2.03 -1.12 8.50
CA THR A 123 -1.15 -1.64 9.55
C THR A 123 -0.01 -0.64 9.76
N PRO A 124 -0.23 0.44 10.55
CA PRO A 124 0.80 1.44 10.78
C PRO A 124 2.05 0.81 11.33
N GLY A 125 3.16 0.98 10.62
CA GLY A 125 4.46 0.46 11.02
C GLY A 125 5.49 1.58 11.14
N VAL A 126 6.57 1.30 11.86
CA VAL A 126 7.71 2.21 12.00
C VAL A 126 8.94 1.64 11.31
N LYS A 127 9.70 2.49 10.64
CA LYS A 127 11.01 2.17 10.08
C LYS A 127 12.04 3.15 10.57
N TYR A 128 13.26 2.66 10.76
CA TYR A 128 14.42 3.46 11.13
C TYR A 128 15.30 3.71 9.90
N GLU A 129 15.62 4.97 9.65
CA GLU A 129 16.46 5.40 8.51
C GLU A 129 17.71 6.14 9.05
N LYS A 130 18.88 5.70 8.56
CA LYS A 130 20.17 6.25 8.97
C LYS A 130 20.80 7.19 7.93
N ASN A 131 20.50 6.98 6.65
CA ASN A 131 21.36 7.45 5.56
C ASN A 131 20.75 8.56 4.72
N GLN A 132 19.41 8.70 4.73
CA GLN A 132 18.72 9.67 3.89
C GLN A 132 18.56 11.03 4.56
N CYS A 133 18.60 11.07 5.90
CA CYS A 133 18.44 12.29 6.69
C CYS A 133 19.71 12.62 7.47
N ASN A 134 19.94 13.91 7.77
CA ASN A 134 21.12 14.37 8.50
C ASN A 134 21.22 13.78 9.91
N ASN A 135 20.08 13.45 10.52
CA ASN A 135 19.99 12.76 11.81
C ASN A 135 19.26 11.44 11.62
N PRO A 136 19.57 10.41 12.43
CA PRO A 136 18.80 9.19 12.45
C PRO A 136 17.34 9.48 12.74
N CYS A 137 16.45 8.86 11.97
CA CYS A 137 15.01 9.12 12.08
C CYS A 137 14.17 7.85 12.06
N TYR A 138 13.11 7.88 12.86
CA TYR A 138 12.01 6.95 12.76
C TYR A 138 10.90 7.58 11.97
N PHE A 139 10.39 6.91 10.95
CA PHE A 139 9.23 7.36 10.17
C PHE A 139 8.14 6.30 10.14
N ILE A 140 6.90 6.77 10.07
CA ILE A 140 5.71 5.92 10.11
C ILE A 140 5.18 5.75 8.69
N TYR A 141 4.81 4.55 8.34
CA TYR A 141 4.21 4.21 7.07
C TYR A 141 2.86 3.50 7.28
N ASP A 142 2.08 3.35 6.21
CA ASP A 142 0.77 2.67 6.18
C ASP A 142 -0.23 3.21 7.24
N ARG A 143 -0.47 4.53 7.22
CA ARG A 143 -1.37 5.21 8.16
C ARG A 143 -2.59 5.88 7.51
N LYS A 144 -2.86 5.57 6.22
CA LYS A 144 -3.95 6.22 5.46
C LYS A 144 -5.07 5.25 5.21
N ILE A 145 -6.29 5.68 5.53
CA ILE A 145 -7.54 4.97 5.33
C ILE A 145 -8.41 5.79 4.36
N ASP A 146 -8.83 5.17 3.26
CA ASP A 146 -9.66 5.82 2.23
C ASP A 146 -11.05 5.20 2.19
N LEU A 147 -11.99 5.80 2.89
CA LEU A 147 -13.38 5.38 2.99
C LEU A 147 -14.32 6.11 2.01
N ARG A 148 -13.78 6.69 0.96
CA ARG A 148 -14.61 7.30 -0.08
C ARG A 148 -15.35 6.24 -0.87
N ILE A 149 -16.60 6.54 -1.21
CA ILE A 149 -17.40 5.66 -2.07
C ILE A 149 -16.91 5.79 -3.51
N LYS A 150 -16.37 4.72 -4.09
CA LYS A 150 -15.68 4.74 -5.38
C LYS A 150 -16.63 4.54 -6.58
N HIS A 151 -17.81 3.96 -6.38
CA HIS A 151 -18.78 3.64 -7.46
C HIS A 151 -20.21 3.84 -7.01
N PHE A 152 -20.96 4.56 -7.81
CA PHE A 152 -22.41 4.54 -7.95
C PHE A 152 -22.74 4.42 -9.43
#